data_54f110d360d9b5b18a777fdcb119c4ad
#
_entry.id   54f110d360d9b5b18a777fdcb119c4ad
#
_cell.length_a   1.000
_cell.length_b   1.000
_cell.length_c   1.000
_cell.angle_alpha   90.00
_cell.angle_beta   90.00
_cell.angle_gamma   90.00
#
_symmetry.space_group_name_H-M   'P 1'
#
loop_
_entity.id
_entity.type
_entity.pdbx_description
1 polymer ?
#
loop_
_entity_poly.entity_id
_entity_poly.type
_entity_poly.pdbx_seq_one_letter_code
_entity_poly.pdbx_strand_id
1 'polypeptide(L)'
;MSYSVTLQASGKRFAVAVGESVLDAARRAGLALPYSCLSGVCGSCKATLVSGECHYPHNPPNALNAAEVARHQVLLCQAVPTSDIVIAAREIPSVAHMPRRVLPLRLMQKEQLAPDVMRLELKPPRGERLRRLAGQYIDILLPGGRRRAFSIANAPHLGDTVELHVRHVAGGDFTHHVFTDLAPGAVLRVEGPLGTFVPREDSERPMIFVAGGTGFAPIKALVEHFLHLGSRRAMTLYWGARSAPELYLRSLPENWAAAGALRFVPVISDAEQSGGLRRGFVHEAVLEDAPDLSDTDVYMSGPPALIDAGRRGFVQAGLPEDRLYYDSFDYAPDVLAQILQGRAGIHDV
;
A
#
# COMPACT_ATOMS: atom_id res chain seq x y z
N MET A 1 -30.30 13.17 10.14
CA MET A 1 -29.81 14.13 9.15
C MET A 1 -28.66 13.49 8.38
N SER A 2 -28.47 13.80 7.11
CA SER A 2 -27.36 13.33 6.28
C SER A 2 -26.98 14.46 5.33
N TYR A 3 -25.73 14.48 4.93
CA TYR A 3 -25.20 15.41 3.92
C TYR A 3 -24.99 14.70 2.59
N SER A 4 -25.03 15.42 1.50
CA SER A 4 -24.78 14.90 0.16
C SER A 4 -23.34 15.18 -0.25
N VAL A 5 -22.66 14.16 -0.76
CA VAL A 5 -21.34 14.29 -1.40
C VAL A 5 -21.48 14.08 -2.89
N THR A 6 -20.95 15.01 -3.66
CA THR A 6 -20.91 14.92 -5.14
C THR A 6 -19.46 14.75 -5.61
N LEU A 7 -19.20 13.74 -6.44
CA LEU A 7 -17.91 13.58 -7.12
C LEU A 7 -17.90 14.51 -8.35
N GLN A 8 -16.94 15.45 -8.39
CA GLN A 8 -16.89 16.48 -9.41
C GLN A 8 -16.82 15.91 -10.84
N ALA A 9 -15.96 14.90 -11.04
CA ALA A 9 -15.68 14.36 -12.39
C ALA A 9 -16.86 13.56 -12.97
N SER A 10 -17.53 12.74 -12.16
CA SER A 10 -18.61 11.84 -12.64
C SER A 10 -20.02 12.35 -12.36
N GLY A 11 -20.16 13.36 -11.50
CA GLY A 11 -21.45 13.84 -11.01
C GLY A 11 -22.18 12.86 -10.09
N LYS A 12 -21.58 11.72 -9.74
CA LYS A 12 -22.18 10.75 -8.84
C LYS A 12 -22.36 11.34 -7.45
N ARG A 13 -23.47 10.98 -6.80
CA ARG A 13 -23.85 11.46 -5.47
C ARG A 13 -24.05 10.31 -4.51
N PHE A 14 -23.71 10.55 -3.26
CA PHE A 14 -23.99 9.62 -2.16
C PHE A 14 -24.25 10.37 -0.86
N ALA A 15 -25.03 9.76 0.02
CA ALA A 15 -25.36 10.34 1.33
C ALA A 15 -24.31 9.91 2.38
N VAL A 16 -23.93 10.85 3.24
CA VAL A 16 -23.03 10.65 4.38
C VAL A 16 -23.84 10.91 5.65
N ALA A 17 -23.91 9.93 6.55
CA ALA A 17 -24.58 10.09 7.85
C ALA A 17 -23.79 11.06 8.75
N VAL A 18 -24.46 11.68 9.72
CA VAL A 18 -23.79 12.53 10.71
C VAL A 18 -22.74 11.71 11.45
N GLY A 19 -21.50 12.21 11.50
CA GLY A 19 -20.38 11.55 12.15
C GLY A 19 -19.70 10.45 11.31
N GLU A 20 -20.20 10.15 10.10
CA GLU A 20 -19.58 9.20 9.18
C GLU A 20 -18.48 9.88 8.35
N SER A 21 -17.38 9.16 8.08
CA SER A 21 -16.36 9.69 7.15
C SER A 21 -16.85 9.64 5.70
N VAL A 22 -16.35 10.57 4.88
CA VAL A 22 -16.65 10.60 3.43
C VAL A 22 -16.28 9.27 2.77
N LEU A 23 -15.14 8.69 3.15
CA LEU A 23 -14.68 7.44 2.58
C LEU A 23 -15.56 6.24 2.96
N ASP A 24 -16.00 6.14 4.22
CA ASP A 24 -16.87 5.05 4.65
C ASP A 24 -18.24 5.13 3.97
N ALA A 25 -18.78 6.32 3.85
CA ALA A 25 -20.03 6.56 3.11
C ALA A 25 -19.91 6.21 1.62
N ALA A 26 -18.80 6.60 0.97
CA ALA A 26 -18.54 6.22 -0.43
C ALA A 26 -18.49 4.69 -0.58
N ARG A 27 -17.78 4.00 0.31
CA ARG A 27 -17.67 2.52 0.31
C ARG A 27 -19.03 1.87 0.54
N ARG A 28 -19.83 2.38 1.47
CA ARG A 28 -21.21 1.91 1.72
C ARG A 28 -22.11 2.12 0.49
N ALA A 29 -21.88 3.19 -0.27
CA ALA A 29 -22.59 3.47 -1.53
C ALA A 29 -22.05 2.68 -2.73
N GLY A 30 -21.08 1.77 -2.55
CA GLY A 30 -20.48 0.99 -3.64
C GLY A 30 -19.52 1.78 -4.53
N LEU A 31 -19.06 2.95 -4.06
CA LEU A 31 -18.05 3.76 -4.75
C LEU A 31 -16.66 3.47 -4.18
N ALA A 32 -15.70 3.24 -5.05
CA ALA A 32 -14.31 3.05 -4.66
C ALA A 32 -13.50 4.32 -4.93
N LEU A 33 -13.13 5.01 -3.85
CA LEU A 33 -12.20 6.13 -3.84
C LEU A 33 -10.83 5.65 -3.34
N PRO A 34 -9.72 6.33 -3.68
CA PRO A 34 -8.39 5.92 -3.23
C PRO A 34 -8.28 5.82 -1.71
N TYR A 35 -7.69 4.74 -1.20
CA TYR A 35 -7.34 4.58 0.21
C TYR A 35 -6.32 3.46 0.43
N SER A 36 -5.60 3.51 1.56
CA SER A 36 -4.78 2.44 2.10
C SER A 36 -4.99 2.30 3.61
N CYS A 37 -4.37 3.10 4.47
CA CYS A 37 -4.30 2.90 5.93
C CYS A 37 -5.61 3.08 6.72
N LEU A 38 -6.56 3.87 6.24
CA LEU A 38 -7.81 4.27 6.93
C LEU A 38 -7.62 5.07 8.24
N SER A 39 -6.37 5.38 8.62
CA SER A 39 -6.00 6.02 9.90
C SER A 39 -5.57 7.49 9.78
N GLY A 40 -5.57 8.05 8.55
CA GLY A 40 -5.22 9.46 8.32
C GLY A 40 -3.72 9.75 8.24
N VAL A 41 -2.86 8.74 8.13
CA VAL A 41 -1.40 8.89 8.16
C VAL A 41 -0.72 8.69 6.79
N CYS A 42 -1.28 7.87 5.87
CA CYS A 42 -0.64 7.56 4.59
C CYS A 42 -0.89 8.59 3.48
N GLY A 43 -1.97 9.37 3.56
CA GLY A 43 -2.33 10.35 2.53
C GLY A 43 -2.95 9.79 1.24
N SER A 44 -3.10 8.46 1.07
CA SER A 44 -3.65 7.85 -0.16
C SER A 44 -5.08 8.28 -0.49
N CYS A 45 -5.86 8.70 0.52
CA CYS A 45 -7.23 9.17 0.36
C CYS A 45 -7.36 10.70 0.24
N LYS A 46 -6.28 11.41 -0.11
CA LYS A 46 -6.34 12.85 -0.37
C LYS A 46 -7.26 13.16 -1.55
N ALA A 47 -8.06 14.20 -1.37
CA ALA A 47 -8.92 14.74 -2.41
C ALA A 47 -9.03 16.25 -2.23
N THR A 48 -9.41 16.97 -3.28
CA THR A 48 -9.69 18.41 -3.16
C THR A 48 -11.15 18.64 -2.80
N LEU A 49 -11.39 19.38 -1.74
CA LEU A 49 -12.71 19.90 -1.39
C LEU A 49 -13.01 21.11 -2.29
N VAL A 50 -13.91 20.93 -3.25
CA VAL A 50 -14.26 21.96 -4.25
C VAL A 50 -15.27 22.95 -3.68
N SER A 51 -16.22 22.46 -2.86
CA SER A 51 -17.20 23.30 -2.17
C SER A 51 -17.74 22.59 -0.93
N GLY A 52 -18.30 23.38 0.00
CA GLY A 52 -18.83 22.93 1.28
C GLY A 52 -17.77 22.86 2.38
N GLU A 53 -18.10 22.21 3.48
CA GLU A 53 -17.27 22.17 4.68
C GLU A 53 -17.15 20.76 5.27
N CYS A 54 -15.95 20.45 5.78
CA CYS A 54 -15.64 19.23 6.53
C CYS A 54 -14.90 19.56 7.82
N HIS A 55 -15.03 18.72 8.82
CA HIS A 55 -14.22 18.77 10.04
C HIS A 55 -13.56 17.42 10.32
N TYR A 56 -12.62 17.42 11.25
CA TYR A 56 -11.95 16.21 11.74
C TYR A 56 -12.31 16.02 13.22
N PRO A 57 -13.11 14.98 13.59
CA PRO A 57 -13.57 14.77 14.97
C PRO A 57 -12.45 14.55 15.98
N HIS A 58 -11.34 13.98 15.48
CA HIS A 58 -10.17 13.65 16.31
C HIS A 58 -9.04 14.57 15.97
N ASN A 59 -8.33 15.28 15.99
CA ASN A 59 -7.24 16.12 15.51
C ASN A 59 -7.07 16.14 13.97
N PRO A 60 -6.54 17.21 13.41
CA PRO A 60 -6.16 17.23 12.01
C PRO A 60 -5.21 16.07 11.70
N PRO A 61 -5.45 15.32 10.60
CA PRO A 61 -4.65 14.16 10.28
C PRO A 61 -3.22 14.53 9.91
N ASN A 62 -2.25 13.75 10.39
CA ASN A 62 -0.81 14.00 10.21
C ASN A 62 -0.37 14.06 8.74
N ALA A 63 -1.09 13.39 7.84
CA ALA A 63 -0.76 13.37 6.42
C ALA A 63 -1.21 14.62 5.64
N LEU A 64 -1.75 15.64 6.29
CA LEU A 64 -2.06 16.96 5.70
C LEU A 64 -1.13 18.02 6.26
N ASN A 65 -0.31 18.62 5.41
CA ASN A 65 0.48 19.79 5.78
C ASN A 65 -0.28 21.10 5.52
N ALA A 66 0.22 22.20 6.06
CA ALA A 66 -0.43 23.51 5.96
C ALA A 66 -0.63 23.98 4.51
N ALA A 67 0.30 23.68 3.60
CA ALA A 67 0.18 24.05 2.20
C ALA A 67 -0.93 23.23 1.47
N GLU A 68 -1.11 21.97 1.84
CA GLU A 68 -2.19 21.13 1.33
C GLU A 68 -3.56 21.59 1.84
N VAL A 69 -3.65 21.95 3.12
CA VAL A 69 -4.86 22.54 3.71
C VAL A 69 -5.22 23.87 3.02
N ALA A 70 -4.23 24.72 2.76
CA ALA A 70 -4.44 25.98 2.03
C ALA A 70 -4.93 25.76 0.58
N ARG A 71 -4.66 24.60 -0.02
CA ARG A 71 -5.18 24.16 -1.31
C ARG A 71 -6.47 23.35 -1.21
N HIS A 72 -7.18 23.44 -0.08
CA HIS A 72 -8.42 22.71 0.18
C HIS A 72 -8.30 21.18 0.06
N GLN A 73 -7.13 20.61 0.31
CA GLN A 73 -6.98 19.16 0.37
C GLN A 73 -7.60 18.62 1.66
N VAL A 74 -8.30 17.49 1.53
CA VAL A 74 -8.92 16.78 2.66
C VAL A 74 -8.53 15.29 2.60
N LEU A 75 -8.50 14.63 3.77
CA LEU A 75 -8.33 13.17 3.86
C LEU A 75 -9.69 12.51 4.05
N LEU A 76 -10.19 11.86 3.01
CA LEU A 76 -11.55 11.32 2.96
C LEU A 76 -11.83 10.26 4.04
N CYS A 77 -10.81 9.56 4.53
CA CYS A 77 -10.96 8.56 5.59
C CYS A 77 -11.22 9.15 6.98
N GLN A 78 -10.94 10.45 7.17
CA GLN A 78 -11.11 11.16 8.45
C GLN A 78 -12.04 12.37 8.35
N ALA A 79 -12.27 12.87 7.13
CA ALA A 79 -13.12 14.02 6.90
C ALA A 79 -14.60 13.67 7.11
N VAL A 80 -15.26 14.42 7.99
CA VAL A 80 -16.70 14.33 8.27
C VAL A 80 -17.36 15.60 7.76
N PRO A 81 -18.31 15.53 6.81
CA PRO A 81 -19.00 16.71 6.29
C PRO A 81 -19.84 17.41 7.35
N THR A 82 -19.88 18.74 7.28
CA THR A 82 -20.80 19.60 8.06
C THR A 82 -21.83 20.31 7.19
N SER A 83 -21.69 20.17 5.86
CA SER A 83 -22.62 20.65 4.85
C SER A 83 -22.65 19.67 3.67
N ASP A 84 -23.50 19.90 2.67
CA ASP A 84 -23.33 19.26 1.36
C ASP A 84 -21.99 19.68 0.75
N ILE A 85 -21.26 18.71 0.17
CA ILE A 85 -19.91 18.95 -0.36
C ILE A 85 -19.75 18.46 -1.79
N VAL A 86 -18.82 19.09 -2.52
CA VAL A 86 -18.30 18.61 -3.80
C VAL A 86 -16.82 18.30 -3.62
N ILE A 87 -16.38 17.11 -4.03
CA ILE A 87 -14.98 16.71 -3.97
C ILE A 87 -14.47 16.32 -5.36
N ALA A 88 -13.22 16.70 -5.65
CA ALA A 88 -12.45 16.17 -6.76
C ALA A 88 -11.64 14.97 -6.27
N ALA A 89 -12.14 13.78 -6.55
CA ALA A 89 -11.50 12.51 -6.20
C ALA A 89 -11.58 11.56 -7.40
N ARG A 90 -10.53 10.75 -7.60
CA ARG A 90 -10.53 9.72 -8.64
C ARG A 90 -11.36 8.52 -8.16
N GLU A 91 -12.16 7.97 -9.06
CA GLU A 91 -12.84 6.69 -8.86
C GLU A 91 -11.97 5.52 -9.34
N ILE A 92 -12.11 4.36 -8.67
CA ILE A 92 -11.39 3.13 -9.01
C ILE A 92 -12.42 2.00 -9.25
N PRO A 93 -13.03 1.95 -10.43
CA PRO A 93 -14.14 1.03 -10.71
C PRO A 93 -13.79 -0.45 -10.48
N SER A 94 -12.55 -0.84 -10.73
CA SER A 94 -12.09 -2.23 -10.58
C SER A 94 -12.25 -2.81 -9.16
N VAL A 95 -12.27 -1.97 -8.12
CA VAL A 95 -12.50 -2.39 -6.73
C VAL A 95 -13.92 -2.12 -6.20
N ALA A 96 -14.74 -1.36 -6.93
CA ALA A 96 -16.05 -0.91 -6.44
C ALA A 96 -17.01 -2.06 -6.05
N HIS A 97 -16.92 -3.19 -6.74
CA HIS A 97 -17.79 -4.34 -6.53
C HIS A 97 -17.11 -5.53 -5.85
N MET A 98 -15.93 -5.32 -5.26
CA MET A 98 -15.23 -6.41 -4.57
C MET A 98 -15.76 -6.58 -3.15
N PRO A 99 -16.37 -7.74 -2.82
CA PRO A 99 -16.91 -7.96 -1.50
C PRO A 99 -15.79 -8.12 -0.47
N ARG A 100 -15.78 -7.24 0.50
CA ARG A 100 -14.95 -7.38 1.70
C ARG A 100 -15.55 -8.49 2.58
N ARG A 101 -14.74 -9.45 2.98
CA ARG A 101 -15.15 -10.62 3.74
C ARG A 101 -14.24 -10.86 4.94
N VAL A 102 -14.81 -11.41 6.00
CA VAL A 102 -14.03 -11.97 7.10
C VAL A 102 -13.96 -13.48 6.90
N LEU A 103 -12.75 -14.01 6.76
CA LEU A 103 -12.49 -15.43 6.52
C LEU A 103 -11.44 -15.97 7.50
N PRO A 104 -11.59 -17.23 7.96
CA PRO A 104 -10.52 -17.94 8.66
C PRO A 104 -9.55 -18.50 7.60
N LEU A 105 -8.31 -18.03 7.58
CA LEU A 105 -7.27 -18.58 6.71
C LEU A 105 -6.34 -19.48 7.51
N ARG A 106 -6.08 -20.69 7.01
CA ARG A 106 -5.14 -21.63 7.61
C ARG A 106 -3.72 -21.36 7.12
N LEU A 107 -2.77 -21.25 8.03
CA LEU A 107 -1.35 -21.21 7.69
C LEU A 107 -0.90 -22.58 7.16
N MET A 108 -0.52 -22.62 5.90
CA MET A 108 -0.05 -23.83 5.21
C MET A 108 1.46 -23.98 5.31
N GLN A 109 2.18 -22.88 5.08
CA GLN A 109 3.65 -22.83 5.11
C GLN A 109 4.13 -21.54 5.77
N LYS A 110 5.23 -21.66 6.51
CA LYS A 110 5.98 -20.57 7.11
C LYS A 110 7.44 -20.76 6.74
N GLU A 111 8.05 -19.74 6.15
CA GLU A 111 9.44 -19.78 5.71
C GLU A 111 10.14 -18.46 6.05
N GLN A 112 11.34 -18.57 6.61
CA GLN A 112 12.15 -17.40 6.89
C GLN A 112 12.95 -17.02 5.64
N LEU A 113 12.67 -15.84 5.07
CA LEU A 113 13.32 -15.32 3.86
C LEU A 113 14.55 -14.48 4.18
N ALA A 114 14.56 -13.83 5.35
CA ALA A 114 15.68 -13.07 5.90
C ALA A 114 15.62 -13.12 7.43
N PRO A 115 16.64 -12.70 8.17
CA PRO A 115 16.61 -12.71 9.63
C PRO A 115 15.39 -12.04 10.24
N ASP A 116 14.84 -11.02 9.57
CA ASP A 116 13.69 -10.23 10.01
C ASP A 116 12.48 -10.32 9.07
N VAL A 117 12.46 -11.19 8.06
CA VAL A 117 11.34 -11.35 7.12
C VAL A 117 10.87 -12.80 7.06
N MET A 118 9.58 -13.00 7.31
CA MET A 118 8.90 -14.30 7.26
C MET A 118 7.88 -14.31 6.13
N ARG A 119 7.92 -15.34 5.28
CA ARG A 119 6.86 -15.66 4.31
C ARG A 119 5.81 -16.53 4.99
N LEU A 120 4.55 -16.15 4.86
CA LEU A 120 3.41 -16.94 5.29
C LEU A 120 2.55 -17.27 4.07
N GLU A 121 2.23 -18.54 3.89
CA GLU A 121 1.23 -18.98 2.92
C GLU A 121 -0.05 -19.37 3.63
N LEU A 122 -1.12 -18.61 3.38
CA LEU A 122 -2.42 -18.80 4.02
C LEU A 122 -3.42 -19.32 2.98
N LYS A 123 -4.28 -20.24 3.39
CA LYS A 123 -5.32 -20.84 2.52
C LYS A 123 -6.71 -20.66 3.12
N PRO A 124 -7.70 -20.21 2.34
CA PRO A 124 -9.09 -20.17 2.78
C PRO A 124 -9.67 -21.58 2.95
N PRO A 125 -10.79 -21.74 3.66
CA PRO A 125 -11.51 -23.00 3.77
C PRO A 125 -11.91 -23.55 2.38
N ARG A 126 -12.10 -24.86 2.32
CA ARG A 126 -12.52 -25.51 1.06
C ARG A 126 -13.84 -24.92 0.53
N GLY A 127 -13.83 -24.54 -0.74
CA GLY A 127 -14.98 -23.89 -1.39
C GLY A 127 -15.06 -22.38 -1.19
N GLU A 128 -14.20 -21.78 -0.37
CA GLU A 128 -14.11 -20.36 -0.16
C GLU A 128 -12.93 -19.75 -0.92
N ARG A 129 -13.08 -18.51 -1.37
CA ARG A 129 -12.03 -17.75 -2.05
C ARG A 129 -12.00 -16.32 -1.54
N LEU A 130 -10.80 -15.81 -1.36
CA LEU A 130 -10.57 -14.37 -1.21
C LEU A 130 -10.38 -13.78 -2.62
N ARG A 131 -11.50 -13.34 -3.25
CA ARG A 131 -11.41 -12.61 -4.53
C ARG A 131 -10.66 -11.30 -4.29
N ARG A 132 -9.59 -11.08 -5.03
CA ARG A 132 -8.69 -9.94 -4.84
C ARG A 132 -8.10 -9.47 -6.17
N LEU A 133 -7.57 -8.26 -6.19
CA LEU A 133 -6.67 -7.76 -7.23
C LEU A 133 -5.23 -7.76 -6.69
N ALA A 134 -4.26 -7.80 -7.60
CA ALA A 134 -2.86 -7.64 -7.24
C ALA A 134 -2.64 -6.27 -6.56
N GLY A 135 -1.78 -6.23 -5.55
CA GLY A 135 -1.46 -5.03 -4.78
C GLY A 135 -2.40 -4.73 -3.60
N GLN A 136 -3.53 -5.45 -3.45
CA GLN A 136 -4.40 -5.31 -2.28
C GLN A 136 -3.79 -5.95 -1.03
N TYR A 137 -4.33 -5.60 0.15
CA TYR A 137 -3.91 -6.12 1.45
C TYR A 137 -5.05 -6.78 2.21
N ILE A 138 -4.72 -7.43 3.31
CA ILE A 138 -5.66 -7.97 4.30
C ILE A 138 -5.33 -7.42 5.68
N ASP A 139 -6.36 -7.31 6.52
CA ASP A 139 -6.20 -7.13 7.97
C ASP A 139 -6.26 -8.49 8.68
N ILE A 140 -5.26 -8.80 9.48
CA ILE A 140 -5.33 -9.88 10.46
C ILE A 140 -6.02 -9.33 11.70
N LEU A 141 -7.13 -9.98 12.09
CA LEU A 141 -7.96 -9.59 13.22
C LEU A 141 -7.43 -10.24 14.49
N LEU A 142 -6.96 -9.42 15.42
CA LEU A 142 -6.38 -9.85 16.69
C LEU A 142 -7.37 -9.66 17.86
N PRO A 143 -7.15 -10.33 19.00
CA PRO A 143 -7.92 -10.09 20.22
C PRO A 143 -7.95 -8.62 20.62
N GLY A 144 -9.05 -8.19 21.24
CA GLY A 144 -9.25 -6.80 21.65
C GLY A 144 -9.55 -5.84 20.50
N GLY A 145 -9.96 -6.34 19.34
CA GLY A 145 -10.33 -5.52 18.17
C GLY A 145 -9.12 -4.94 17.41
N ARG A 146 -7.90 -5.30 17.79
CA ARG A 146 -6.69 -4.87 17.11
C ARG A 146 -6.59 -5.46 15.71
N ARG A 147 -5.94 -4.76 14.80
CA ARG A 147 -5.77 -5.16 13.39
C ARG A 147 -4.32 -4.99 12.97
N ARG A 148 -3.87 -5.86 12.06
CA ARG A 148 -2.55 -5.75 11.42
C ARG A 148 -2.71 -5.92 9.93
N ALA A 149 -2.42 -4.87 9.19
CA ALA A 149 -2.46 -4.84 7.74
C ALA A 149 -1.23 -5.51 7.14
N PHE A 150 -1.45 -6.38 6.16
CA PHE A 150 -0.38 -7.00 5.37
C PHE A 150 -0.77 -7.05 3.90
N SER A 151 0.10 -6.50 3.05
CA SER A 151 -0.08 -6.57 1.61
C SER A 151 0.06 -8.01 1.11
N ILE A 152 -0.79 -8.38 0.17
CA ILE A 152 -0.76 -9.70 -0.45
C ILE A 152 0.36 -9.73 -1.48
N ALA A 153 1.28 -10.68 -1.33
CA ALA A 153 2.51 -10.75 -2.12
C ALA A 153 2.40 -11.58 -3.40
N ASN A 154 1.31 -12.31 -3.61
CA ASN A 154 1.09 -13.10 -4.82
C ASN A 154 -0.07 -12.62 -5.65
N ALA A 155 0.09 -12.69 -6.98
CA ALA A 155 -0.98 -12.33 -7.92
C ALA A 155 -2.16 -13.32 -7.86
N PRO A 156 -3.41 -12.86 -8.15
CA PRO A 156 -4.61 -13.68 -8.01
C PRO A 156 -4.63 -14.94 -8.89
N HIS A 157 -3.99 -14.91 -10.05
CA HIS A 157 -3.95 -16.03 -11.00
C HIS A 157 -3.09 -17.21 -10.50
N LEU A 158 -2.20 -16.99 -9.51
CA LEU A 158 -1.36 -18.04 -8.92
C LEU A 158 -2.13 -18.98 -7.96
N GLY A 159 -3.43 -18.79 -7.82
CA GLY A 159 -4.30 -19.67 -7.05
C GLY A 159 -4.98 -18.98 -5.86
N ASP A 160 -5.59 -19.82 -5.00
CA ASP A 160 -6.41 -19.35 -3.89
C ASP A 160 -5.60 -19.03 -2.61
N THR A 161 -4.31 -19.36 -2.57
CA THR A 161 -3.44 -19.06 -1.44
C THR A 161 -3.15 -17.56 -1.36
N VAL A 162 -2.99 -17.06 -0.15
CA VAL A 162 -2.60 -15.69 0.18
C VAL A 162 -1.19 -15.73 0.75
N GLU A 163 -0.24 -15.16 0.02
CA GLU A 163 1.15 -15.01 0.46
C GLU A 163 1.34 -13.66 1.14
N LEU A 164 1.97 -13.67 2.30
CA LEU A 164 2.34 -12.45 3.04
C LEU A 164 3.84 -12.45 3.32
N HIS A 165 4.47 -11.28 3.24
CA HIS A 165 5.83 -11.06 3.70
C HIS A 165 5.77 -10.21 4.98
N VAL A 166 6.05 -10.84 6.12
CA VAL A 166 5.93 -10.23 7.43
C VAL A 166 7.31 -9.85 7.94
N ARG A 167 7.59 -8.55 8.08
CA ARG A 167 8.81 -8.07 8.73
C ARG A 167 8.61 -8.05 10.25
N HIS A 168 9.62 -8.50 10.98
CA HIS A 168 9.66 -8.37 12.43
C HIS A 168 9.76 -6.89 12.82
N VAL A 169 8.87 -6.46 13.70
CA VAL A 169 8.87 -5.11 14.26
C VAL A 169 9.19 -5.22 15.75
N ALA A 170 10.22 -4.53 16.22
CA ALA A 170 10.57 -4.49 17.63
C ALA A 170 9.38 -3.96 18.45
N GLY A 171 8.99 -4.68 19.50
CA GLY A 171 7.82 -4.38 20.32
C GLY A 171 6.46 -4.73 19.69
N GLY A 172 6.43 -5.25 18.46
CA GLY A 172 5.21 -5.68 17.81
C GLY A 172 4.79 -7.09 18.23
N ASP A 173 3.77 -7.23 19.08
CA ASP A 173 3.27 -8.52 19.59
C ASP A 173 3.00 -9.55 18.49
N PHE A 174 2.27 -9.13 17.45
CA PHE A 174 1.91 -10.05 16.38
C PHE A 174 3.11 -10.48 15.55
N THR A 175 4.00 -9.56 15.19
CA THR A 175 5.20 -9.91 14.42
C THR A 175 6.14 -10.78 15.24
N HIS A 176 6.27 -10.54 16.55
CA HIS A 176 6.98 -11.43 17.45
C HIS A 176 6.37 -12.84 17.45
N HIS A 177 5.05 -12.95 17.65
CA HIS A 177 4.33 -14.23 17.59
C HIS A 177 4.54 -14.97 16.25
N VAL A 178 4.60 -14.24 15.11
CA VAL A 178 4.90 -14.84 13.80
C VAL A 178 6.28 -15.49 13.81
N PHE A 179 7.27 -14.89 14.45
CA PHE A 179 8.64 -15.42 14.43
C PHE A 179 8.87 -16.54 15.47
N THR A 180 8.13 -16.56 16.57
CA THR A 180 8.29 -17.52 17.67
C THR A 180 7.31 -18.68 17.64
N ASP A 181 6.01 -18.39 17.81
CA ASP A 181 5.00 -19.39 18.19
C ASP A 181 4.07 -19.82 17.05
N LEU A 182 3.87 -18.96 16.06
CA LEU A 182 2.96 -19.24 14.95
C LEU A 182 3.48 -20.41 14.12
N ALA A 183 2.72 -21.50 14.05
CA ALA A 183 3.11 -22.71 13.35
C ALA A 183 2.13 -23.08 12.21
N PRO A 184 2.57 -23.84 11.19
CA PRO A 184 1.67 -24.40 10.18
C PRO A 184 0.49 -25.15 10.83
N GLY A 185 -0.70 -24.97 10.24
CA GLY A 185 -1.96 -25.47 10.81
C GLY A 185 -2.74 -24.42 11.61
N ALA A 186 -2.09 -23.37 12.12
CA ALA A 186 -2.77 -22.27 12.81
C ALA A 186 -3.78 -21.59 11.88
N VAL A 187 -4.85 -21.06 12.48
CA VAL A 187 -5.91 -20.35 11.76
C VAL A 187 -5.89 -18.88 12.15
N LEU A 188 -5.71 -18.02 11.16
CA LEU A 188 -5.76 -16.57 11.31
C LEU A 188 -7.10 -16.06 10.79
N ARG A 189 -7.79 -15.26 11.59
CA ARG A 189 -9.01 -14.57 11.16
C ARG A 189 -8.60 -13.31 10.40
N VAL A 190 -8.97 -13.22 9.14
CA VAL A 190 -8.58 -12.09 8.28
C VAL A 190 -9.79 -11.39 7.71
N GLU A 191 -9.65 -10.11 7.44
CA GLU A 191 -10.62 -9.30 6.72
C GLU A 191 -9.99 -8.76 5.44
N GLY A 192 -10.66 -8.92 4.32
CA GLY A 192 -10.19 -8.44 3.02
C GLY A 192 -11.09 -8.85 1.84
N PRO A 193 -10.67 -8.50 0.62
CA PRO A 193 -9.52 -7.68 0.28
C PRO A 193 -9.74 -6.21 0.65
N LEU A 194 -8.66 -5.48 0.88
CA LEU A 194 -8.64 -4.07 1.25
C LEU A 194 -7.64 -3.30 0.36
N GLY A 195 -7.81 -1.98 0.29
CA GLY A 195 -6.89 -1.11 -0.45
C GLY A 195 -7.24 -0.93 -1.92
N THR A 196 -6.69 0.13 -2.47
CA THR A 196 -6.91 0.58 -3.86
C THR A 196 -5.62 0.71 -4.65
N PHE A 197 -4.53 0.17 -4.10
CA PHE A 197 -3.25 0.02 -4.79
C PHE A 197 -3.33 -1.18 -5.73
N VAL A 198 -3.87 -0.97 -6.93
CA VAL A 198 -4.21 -2.04 -7.88
C VAL A 198 -3.74 -1.70 -9.30
N PRO A 199 -3.59 -2.69 -10.20
CA PRO A 199 -3.12 -2.46 -11.57
C PRO A 199 -3.99 -1.45 -12.32
N ARG A 200 -3.38 -0.66 -13.18
CA ARG A 200 -4.03 0.18 -14.19
C ARG A 200 -3.80 -0.46 -15.56
N GLU A 201 -4.76 -1.29 -15.96
CA GLU A 201 -4.65 -2.08 -17.19
C GLU A 201 -5.04 -1.26 -18.43
N ASP A 202 -5.72 -0.14 -18.23
CA ASP A 202 -6.18 0.81 -19.24
C ASP A 202 -5.10 1.81 -19.71
N SER A 203 -3.88 1.74 -19.14
CA SER A 203 -2.76 2.59 -19.52
C SER A 203 -1.77 1.84 -20.43
N GLU A 204 -1.23 2.56 -21.40
CA GLU A 204 -0.18 2.04 -22.30
C GLU A 204 1.24 2.56 -21.93
N ARG A 205 1.36 3.39 -20.88
CA ARG A 205 2.61 4.04 -20.48
C ARG A 205 3.61 3.06 -19.88
N PRO A 206 4.92 3.36 -19.98
CA PRO A 206 5.94 2.66 -19.20
C PRO A 206 5.60 2.65 -17.71
N MET A 207 5.99 1.59 -17.03
CA MET A 207 5.75 1.41 -15.59
C MET A 207 7.07 1.44 -14.82
N ILE A 208 7.11 2.24 -13.77
CA ILE A 208 8.17 2.20 -12.77
C ILE A 208 7.58 1.66 -11.46
N PHE A 209 8.16 0.58 -10.99
CA PHE A 209 7.85 -0.01 -9.68
C PHE A 209 8.95 0.36 -8.69
N VAL A 210 8.55 0.91 -7.53
CA VAL A 210 9.48 1.32 -6.47
C VAL A 210 9.10 0.60 -5.19
N ALA A 211 9.99 -0.25 -4.70
CA ALA A 211 9.80 -1.00 -3.47
C ALA A 211 10.81 -0.56 -2.40
N GLY A 212 10.35 -0.33 -1.17
CA GLY A 212 11.21 -0.14 0.01
C GLY A 212 11.06 -1.32 0.97
N GLY A 213 12.12 -2.10 1.20
CA GLY A 213 12.09 -3.26 2.09
C GLY A 213 10.97 -4.25 1.74
N THR A 214 10.05 -4.53 2.67
CA THR A 214 8.89 -5.41 2.44
C THR A 214 7.80 -4.79 1.56
N GLY A 215 7.93 -3.51 1.14
CA GLY A 215 7.14 -2.93 0.06
C GLY A 215 7.25 -3.71 -1.25
N PHE A 216 8.24 -4.59 -1.36
CA PHE A 216 8.35 -5.55 -2.45
C PHE A 216 7.13 -6.51 -2.53
N ALA A 217 6.46 -6.82 -1.43
CA ALA A 217 5.33 -7.76 -1.42
C ALA A 217 4.20 -7.36 -2.40
N PRO A 218 3.53 -6.20 -2.29
CA PRO A 218 2.50 -5.81 -3.24
C PRO A 218 3.05 -5.50 -4.63
N ILE A 219 4.29 -5.01 -4.74
CA ILE A 219 4.96 -4.79 -6.04
C ILE A 219 5.17 -6.12 -6.77
N LYS A 220 5.62 -7.18 -6.06
CA LYS A 220 5.74 -8.53 -6.62
C LYS A 220 4.41 -8.99 -7.21
N ALA A 221 3.31 -8.85 -6.47
CA ALA A 221 1.98 -9.24 -6.96
C ALA A 221 1.56 -8.45 -8.22
N LEU A 222 1.87 -7.14 -8.29
CA LEU A 222 1.59 -6.31 -9.47
C LEU A 222 2.43 -6.73 -10.68
N VAL A 223 3.73 -6.95 -10.49
CA VAL A 223 4.62 -7.42 -11.57
C VAL A 223 4.16 -8.78 -12.10
N GLU A 224 3.91 -9.75 -11.22
CA GLU A 224 3.38 -11.07 -11.60
C GLU A 224 2.08 -10.95 -12.41
N HIS A 225 1.20 -10.04 -12.01
CA HIS A 225 -0.06 -9.78 -12.71
C HIS A 225 0.17 -9.26 -14.14
N PHE A 226 1.02 -8.23 -14.32
CA PHE A 226 1.32 -7.69 -15.64
C PHE A 226 2.08 -8.69 -16.53
N LEU A 227 2.95 -9.50 -15.96
CA LEU A 227 3.62 -10.60 -16.68
C LEU A 227 2.61 -11.65 -17.14
N HIS A 228 1.66 -12.03 -16.30
CA HIS A 228 0.59 -12.97 -16.65
C HIS A 228 -0.29 -12.47 -17.78
N LEU A 229 -0.59 -11.19 -17.81
CA LEU A 229 -1.36 -10.55 -18.90
C LEU A 229 -0.56 -10.42 -20.20
N GLY A 230 0.73 -10.72 -20.21
CA GLY A 230 1.61 -10.53 -21.36
C GLY A 230 1.75 -9.04 -21.72
N SER A 231 1.76 -8.16 -20.73
CA SER A 231 1.89 -6.72 -20.93
C SER A 231 3.15 -6.39 -21.73
N ARG A 232 3.00 -5.57 -22.78
CA ARG A 232 4.11 -5.08 -23.61
C ARG A 232 4.68 -3.74 -23.12
N ARG A 233 4.13 -3.18 -22.06
CA ARG A 233 4.61 -1.95 -21.45
C ARG A 233 6.01 -2.17 -20.88
N ALA A 234 6.92 -1.23 -21.12
CA ALA A 234 8.24 -1.27 -20.50
C ALA A 234 8.09 -1.22 -18.96
N MET A 235 8.74 -2.14 -18.26
CA MET A 235 8.71 -2.24 -16.80
C MET A 235 10.11 -2.07 -16.23
N THR A 236 10.27 -1.18 -15.25
CA THR A 236 11.49 -1.08 -14.45
C THR A 236 11.13 -1.22 -12.97
N LEU A 237 11.82 -2.12 -12.28
CA LEU A 237 11.68 -2.35 -10.85
C LEU A 237 12.92 -1.82 -10.12
N TYR A 238 12.72 -0.84 -9.25
CA TYR A 238 13.70 -0.38 -8.27
C TYR A 238 13.34 -0.95 -6.92
N TRP A 239 14.26 -1.66 -6.28
CA TRP A 239 14.05 -2.21 -4.94
C TRP A 239 15.13 -1.72 -3.99
N GLY A 240 14.73 -0.88 -3.03
CA GLY A 240 15.58 -0.31 -2.00
C GLY A 240 15.59 -1.14 -0.71
N ALA A 241 16.78 -1.31 -0.15
CA ALA A 241 17.00 -1.89 1.17
C ALA A 241 18.18 -1.19 1.86
N ARG A 242 18.38 -1.41 3.15
CA ARG A 242 19.55 -0.89 3.86
C ARG A 242 20.81 -1.65 3.50
N SER A 243 20.70 -2.97 3.39
CA SER A 243 21.81 -3.86 3.09
C SER A 243 21.42 -4.89 2.02
N ALA A 244 22.41 -5.46 1.33
CA ALA A 244 22.19 -6.45 0.27
C ALA A 244 21.42 -7.71 0.73
N PRO A 245 21.64 -8.27 1.95
CA PRO A 245 20.86 -9.40 2.46
C PRO A 245 19.37 -9.08 2.72
N GLU A 246 18.99 -7.82 2.89
CA GLU A 246 17.60 -7.41 3.08
C GLU A 246 16.76 -7.45 1.78
N LEU A 247 17.40 -7.63 0.63
CA LEU A 247 16.72 -7.97 -0.63
C LEU A 247 16.37 -9.46 -0.64
N TYR A 248 15.53 -9.88 0.28
CA TYR A 248 15.25 -11.24 0.73
C TYR A 248 14.77 -12.23 -0.35
N LEU A 249 14.30 -11.76 -1.50
CA LEU A 249 13.92 -12.56 -2.67
C LEU A 249 14.60 -12.02 -3.95
N ARG A 250 15.81 -11.52 -3.82
CA ARG A 250 16.54 -10.85 -4.91
C ARG A 250 16.63 -11.68 -6.19
N SER A 251 16.79 -13.00 -6.08
CA SER A 251 16.85 -13.89 -7.26
C SER A 251 15.58 -13.85 -8.12
N LEU A 252 14.42 -13.55 -7.55
CA LEU A 252 13.17 -13.52 -8.30
C LEU A 252 13.15 -12.38 -9.35
N PRO A 253 13.34 -11.09 -8.99
CA PRO A 253 13.43 -10.03 -9.99
C PRO A 253 14.67 -10.13 -10.89
N GLU A 254 15.77 -10.73 -10.43
CA GLU A 254 16.92 -11.05 -11.31
C GLU A 254 16.52 -12.05 -12.41
N ASN A 255 15.73 -13.07 -12.09
CA ASN A 255 15.21 -14.02 -13.07
C ASN A 255 14.24 -13.35 -14.05
N TRP A 256 13.37 -12.45 -13.60
CA TRP A 256 12.52 -11.67 -14.50
C TRP A 256 13.33 -10.79 -15.45
N ALA A 257 14.39 -10.18 -14.96
CA ALA A 257 15.28 -9.36 -15.79
C ALA A 257 16.08 -10.21 -16.79
N ALA A 258 16.61 -11.35 -16.36
CA ALA A 258 17.32 -12.30 -17.24
C ALA A 258 16.41 -12.84 -18.35
N ALA A 259 15.11 -12.99 -18.09
CA ALA A 259 14.12 -13.37 -19.09
C ALA A 259 13.70 -12.22 -20.02
N GLY A 260 14.24 -11.01 -19.82
CA GLY A 260 13.86 -9.81 -20.59
C GLY A 260 12.49 -9.23 -20.27
N ALA A 261 11.88 -9.66 -19.15
CA ALA A 261 10.54 -9.28 -18.77
C ALA A 261 10.47 -7.87 -18.17
N LEU A 262 11.54 -7.42 -17.50
CA LEU A 262 11.68 -6.09 -16.92
C LEU A 262 13.15 -5.71 -16.72
N ARG A 263 13.42 -4.43 -16.44
CA ARG A 263 14.72 -3.98 -15.90
C ARG A 263 14.66 -4.01 -14.37
N PHE A 264 15.64 -4.62 -13.70
CA PHE A 264 15.76 -4.64 -12.25
C PHE A 264 16.93 -3.80 -11.76
N VAL A 265 16.69 -2.93 -10.78
CA VAL A 265 17.69 -2.02 -10.19
C VAL A 265 17.62 -2.17 -8.65
N PRO A 266 18.46 -3.03 -8.06
CA PRO A 266 18.62 -3.08 -6.61
C PRO A 266 19.42 -1.86 -6.12
N VAL A 267 18.95 -1.23 -5.01
CA VAL A 267 19.56 -0.01 -4.45
C VAL A 267 19.75 -0.19 -2.95
N ILE A 268 20.97 0.12 -2.45
CA ILE A 268 21.32 -0.06 -1.04
C ILE A 268 21.65 1.28 -0.41
N SER A 269 20.93 1.63 0.67
CA SER A 269 21.11 2.92 1.34
C SER A 269 22.33 2.95 2.26
N ASP A 270 22.73 1.83 2.86
CA ASP A 270 23.97 1.72 3.64
C ASP A 270 25.15 1.46 2.69
N ALA A 271 26.01 2.47 2.55
CA ALA A 271 27.14 2.40 1.63
C ALA A 271 28.14 1.29 1.94
N GLU A 272 28.34 0.95 3.22
CA GLU A 272 29.28 -0.09 3.66
C GLU A 272 28.75 -1.50 3.39
N GLN A 273 27.43 -1.66 3.34
CA GLN A 273 26.73 -2.94 3.16
C GLN A 273 26.15 -3.13 1.74
N SER A 274 26.63 -2.34 0.78
CA SER A 274 26.10 -2.36 -0.61
C SER A 274 26.42 -3.66 -1.37
N GLY A 275 27.49 -4.37 -1.00
CA GLY A 275 27.89 -5.60 -1.69
C GLY A 275 28.14 -5.41 -3.19
N GLY A 276 28.57 -4.22 -3.63
CA GLY A 276 28.79 -3.86 -5.04
C GLY A 276 27.54 -3.42 -5.81
N LEU A 277 26.38 -3.36 -5.14
CA LEU A 277 25.13 -2.84 -5.72
C LEU A 277 25.11 -1.30 -5.76
N ARG A 278 24.16 -0.72 -6.51
CA ARG A 278 23.94 0.73 -6.55
C ARG A 278 23.68 1.27 -5.15
N ARG A 279 24.36 2.38 -4.82
CA ARG A 279 24.24 3.04 -3.51
C ARG A 279 23.30 4.22 -3.57
N GLY A 280 22.69 4.57 -2.44
CA GLY A 280 21.83 5.73 -2.27
C GLY A 280 20.39 5.36 -1.97
N PHE A 281 19.50 6.32 -2.04
CA PHE A 281 18.08 6.10 -1.84
C PHE A 281 17.37 5.68 -3.12
N VAL A 282 16.43 4.75 -3.02
CA VAL A 282 15.77 4.17 -4.19
C VAL A 282 14.99 5.20 -5.02
N HIS A 283 14.40 6.22 -4.40
CA HIS A 283 13.70 7.29 -5.12
C HIS A 283 14.66 8.22 -5.88
N GLU A 284 15.86 8.44 -5.36
CA GLU A 284 16.92 9.20 -6.06
C GLU A 284 17.41 8.43 -7.27
N ALA A 285 17.61 7.11 -7.12
CA ALA A 285 17.99 6.25 -8.23
C ALA A 285 16.98 6.28 -9.38
N VAL A 286 15.68 6.41 -9.10
CA VAL A 286 14.65 6.61 -10.13
C VAL A 286 14.86 7.95 -10.85
N LEU A 287 15.05 9.05 -10.11
CA LEU A 287 15.20 10.39 -10.65
C LEU A 287 16.50 10.56 -11.48
N GLU A 288 17.58 9.88 -11.09
CA GLU A 288 18.83 9.85 -11.86
C GLU A 288 18.66 9.11 -13.20
N ASP A 289 17.94 7.98 -13.21
CA ASP A 289 17.73 7.16 -14.41
C ASP A 289 16.60 7.69 -15.31
N ALA A 290 15.62 8.37 -14.73
CA ALA A 290 14.43 8.89 -15.40
C ALA A 290 14.10 10.30 -14.90
N PRO A 291 14.82 11.34 -15.38
CA PRO A 291 14.66 12.72 -14.94
C PRO A 291 13.34 13.36 -15.40
N ASP A 292 12.66 12.77 -16.37
CA ASP A 292 11.31 13.15 -16.81
C ASP A 292 10.37 11.96 -16.65
N LEU A 293 9.34 12.14 -15.81
CA LEU A 293 8.32 11.14 -15.50
C LEU A 293 6.93 11.51 -16.07
N SER A 294 6.85 12.51 -16.94
CA SER A 294 5.59 13.07 -17.46
C SER A 294 4.73 12.04 -18.21
N ASP A 295 5.32 11.01 -18.80
CA ASP A 295 4.62 9.93 -19.53
C ASP A 295 4.82 8.55 -18.89
N THR A 296 4.81 8.46 -17.57
CA THR A 296 5.09 7.22 -16.82
C THR A 296 3.98 6.96 -15.80
N ASP A 297 3.68 5.70 -15.54
CA ASP A 297 2.91 5.27 -14.39
C ASP A 297 3.87 4.76 -13.29
N VAL A 298 3.78 5.32 -12.08
CA VAL A 298 4.64 4.92 -10.96
C VAL A 298 3.84 4.21 -9.89
N TYR A 299 4.27 3.00 -9.54
CA TYR A 299 3.76 2.19 -8.43
C TYR A 299 4.81 2.13 -7.32
N MET A 300 4.52 2.69 -6.16
CA MET A 300 5.47 2.79 -5.06
C MET A 300 4.91 2.17 -3.78
N SER A 301 5.70 1.32 -3.10
CA SER A 301 5.30 0.76 -1.82
C SER A 301 6.47 0.66 -0.85
N GLY A 302 6.22 1.02 0.40
CA GLY A 302 7.25 0.98 1.44
C GLY A 302 6.97 1.93 2.61
N PRO A 303 8.00 2.28 3.40
CA PRO A 303 7.87 3.12 4.58
C PRO A 303 7.46 4.56 4.23
N PRO A 304 6.81 5.29 5.15
CA PRO A 304 6.34 6.66 4.95
C PRO A 304 7.41 7.61 4.42
N ALA A 305 8.64 7.51 4.92
CA ALA A 305 9.74 8.37 4.48
C ALA A 305 10.05 8.22 2.98
N LEU A 306 10.04 6.98 2.46
CA LEU A 306 10.18 6.72 1.03
C LEU A 306 9.02 7.30 0.23
N ILE A 307 7.79 7.06 0.71
CA ILE A 307 6.57 7.54 0.02
C ILE A 307 6.58 9.07 -0.07
N ASP A 308 6.90 9.76 1.01
CA ASP A 308 6.94 11.22 1.03
C ASP A 308 8.05 11.81 0.17
N ALA A 309 9.24 11.23 0.22
CA ALA A 309 10.37 11.67 -0.60
C ALA A 309 10.11 11.41 -2.10
N GLY A 310 9.64 10.20 -2.43
CA GLY A 310 9.30 9.83 -3.82
C GLY A 310 8.18 10.70 -4.39
N ARG A 311 7.09 10.94 -3.63
CA ARG A 311 6.00 11.84 -4.07
C ARG A 311 6.52 13.21 -4.44
N ARG A 312 7.31 13.85 -3.57
CA ARG A 312 7.87 15.17 -3.85
C ARG A 312 8.77 15.17 -5.08
N GLY A 313 9.73 14.24 -5.13
CA GLY A 313 10.70 14.19 -6.22
C GLY A 313 10.07 13.84 -7.58
N PHE A 314 9.17 12.86 -7.61
CA PHE A 314 8.55 12.41 -8.86
C PHE A 314 7.58 13.45 -9.44
N VAL A 315 6.81 14.15 -8.61
CA VAL A 315 5.96 15.26 -9.07
C VAL A 315 6.81 16.41 -9.60
N GLN A 316 7.94 16.73 -8.95
CA GLN A 316 8.90 17.73 -9.46
C GLN A 316 9.54 17.32 -10.79
N ALA A 317 9.72 16.01 -11.03
CA ALA A 317 10.17 15.43 -12.29
C ALA A 317 9.04 15.29 -13.34
N GLY A 318 7.92 15.97 -13.15
CA GLY A 318 6.82 16.04 -14.10
C GLY A 318 5.77 14.92 -14.01
N LEU A 319 5.87 13.99 -13.02
CA LEU A 319 4.87 12.95 -12.85
C LEU A 319 3.50 13.55 -12.46
N PRO A 320 2.43 13.33 -13.24
CA PRO A 320 1.09 13.69 -12.83
C PRO A 320 0.67 12.97 -11.53
N GLU A 321 0.10 13.70 -10.57
CA GLU A 321 -0.28 13.12 -9.27
C GLU A 321 -1.26 11.94 -9.39
N ASP A 322 -2.11 11.94 -10.40
CA ASP A 322 -3.08 10.88 -10.68
C ASP A 322 -2.43 9.62 -11.30
N ARG A 323 -1.15 9.67 -11.65
CA ARG A 323 -0.35 8.53 -12.13
C ARG A 323 0.66 8.01 -11.12
N LEU A 324 0.66 8.58 -9.93
CA LEU A 324 1.38 8.06 -8.79
C LEU A 324 0.46 7.21 -7.94
N TYR A 325 0.70 5.92 -7.92
CA TYR A 325 -0.02 4.94 -7.10
C TYR A 325 0.91 4.49 -5.98
N TYR A 326 0.44 4.54 -4.74
CA TYR A 326 1.31 4.16 -3.63
C TYR A 326 0.57 3.50 -2.48
N ASP A 327 1.31 2.65 -1.76
CA ASP A 327 0.91 1.97 -0.54
C ASP A 327 1.95 2.22 0.54
N SER A 328 1.60 2.98 1.56
CA SER A 328 2.48 3.38 2.65
C SER A 328 2.31 2.43 3.83
N PHE A 329 3.40 1.90 4.34
CA PHE A 329 3.43 1.00 5.48
C PHE A 329 3.60 1.78 6.78
N ASP A 330 2.51 1.96 7.48
CA ASP A 330 2.52 2.59 8.79
C ASP A 330 2.55 1.54 9.91
N TYR A 331 3.19 1.91 11.01
CA TYR A 331 3.04 1.14 12.23
C TYR A 331 1.60 1.22 12.74
N ALA A 332 1.09 0.10 13.24
CA ALA A 332 -0.19 0.11 13.93
C ALA A 332 -0.15 1.11 15.11
N PRO A 333 -1.25 1.81 15.43
CA PRO A 333 -1.24 2.89 16.41
C PRO A 333 -0.67 2.52 17.78
N ASP A 334 -0.94 1.29 18.24
CA ASP A 334 -0.43 0.75 19.49
C ASP A 334 1.10 0.50 19.44
N VAL A 335 1.63 0.07 18.30
CA VAL A 335 3.07 -0.12 18.10
C VAL A 335 3.77 1.25 17.99
N LEU A 336 3.18 2.19 17.24
CA LEU A 336 3.71 3.55 17.14
C LEU A 336 3.77 4.23 18.50
N ALA A 337 2.74 4.08 19.34
CA ALA A 337 2.74 4.61 20.69
C ALA A 337 3.87 4.02 21.57
N GLN A 338 4.18 2.72 21.43
CA GLN A 338 5.29 2.08 22.14
C GLN A 338 6.66 2.60 21.65
N ILE A 339 6.81 2.77 20.33
CA ILE A 339 8.03 3.34 19.74
C ILE A 339 8.27 4.75 20.27
N LEU A 340 7.25 5.61 20.24
CA LEU A 340 7.33 7.00 20.72
C LEU A 340 7.59 7.10 22.23
N GLN A 341 7.17 6.11 23.02
CA GLN A 341 7.45 6.04 24.46
C GLN A 341 8.84 5.50 24.79
N GLY A 342 9.69 5.23 23.79
CA GLY A 342 11.05 4.71 23.97
C GLY A 342 11.12 3.25 24.46
N ARG A 343 10.00 2.51 24.39
CA ARG A 343 9.92 1.09 24.80
C ARG A 343 10.31 0.11 23.71
N ALA A 344 10.39 0.56 22.47
CA ALA A 344 10.92 -0.20 21.34
C ALA A 344 12.11 0.58 20.77
N GLY A 345 13.28 -0.04 20.71
CA GLY A 345 14.44 0.55 20.03
C GLY A 345 14.09 0.81 18.57
N ILE A 346 14.14 2.06 18.16
CA ILE A 346 13.97 2.44 16.75
C ILE A 346 15.30 2.12 16.07
N HIS A 347 15.34 1.12 15.24
CA HIS A 347 16.28 1.12 14.15
C HIS A 347 15.62 1.91 13.03
N ASP A 348 16.02 3.18 12.89
CA ASP A 348 15.62 4.07 11.84
C ASP A 348 15.86 3.39 10.48
N VAL A 349 14.79 3.31 9.68
CA VAL A 349 14.81 2.81 8.30
C VAL A 349 15.02 3.97 7.36
#